data_9e80167a25c31c1ef6cb93bdbf460817
#
_entry.id   9e80167a25c31c1ef6cb93bdbf460817
#
_cell.length_a   1.000
_cell.length_b   1.000
_cell.length_c   1.000
_cell.angle_alpha   90.00
_cell.angle_beta   90.00
_cell.angle_gamma   90.00
#
_symmetry.space_group_name_H-M   'P 1'
#
loop_
_entity.id
_entity.type
_entity.pdbx_description
1 polymer ?
#
loop_
_entity_poly.entity_id
_entity_poly.type
_entity_poly.pdbx_seq_one_letter_code
_entity_poly.pdbx_strand_id
1 'polypeptide(L)'
;MEVGAVIAVAPKENVVREEPKASDLVILLGGRTGRDGIGVATGSSKEQTEESINTCGAEVQKGNPPTERKIQRLFRNEKVAKMIKRCNDFGAGGVSVAIGELTRGLDINLDMVPKKYEGLDGTEIAISESQERMAVVVNKEDAKEFISLSAEENLEAIVVAEVTDTERLRMFWRGEKIVDLKREFLDTNGARQTTDVKVELPKEYPLAIGEEVNVKERWMKTLTELNVASQKGLVERFDSTIGSGTVMMPFGGKYALTPAEGMA
;
A
#
# COMPACT_ATOMS: atom_id res chain seq x y z
N MET A 1 -11.81 -15.24 -4.96
CA MET A 1 -10.75 -14.83 -4.01
C MET A 1 -9.50 -14.62 -4.84
N GLU A 2 -8.90 -13.45 -4.74
CA GLU A 2 -7.65 -13.10 -5.41
C GLU A 2 -6.53 -13.06 -4.37
N VAL A 3 -5.37 -13.57 -4.74
CA VAL A 3 -4.19 -13.56 -3.89
C VAL A 3 -3.02 -13.04 -4.71
N GLY A 4 -2.38 -12.01 -4.21
CA GLY A 4 -1.17 -11.44 -4.81
C GLY A 4 0.06 -11.75 -3.96
N ALA A 5 1.19 -11.93 -4.61
CA ALA A 5 2.48 -12.06 -3.96
C ALA A 5 3.53 -11.23 -4.69
N VAL A 6 4.37 -10.54 -3.91
CA VAL A 6 5.50 -9.78 -4.43
C VAL A 6 6.77 -10.28 -3.76
N ILE A 7 7.77 -10.61 -4.55
CA ILE A 7 9.09 -10.99 -4.08
C ILE A 7 10.11 -10.02 -4.66
N ALA A 8 10.91 -9.42 -3.79
CA ALA A 8 11.94 -8.49 -4.18
C ALA A 8 13.26 -8.82 -3.46
N VAL A 9 14.37 -8.37 -4.03
CA VAL A 9 15.71 -8.52 -3.44
C VAL A 9 16.38 -7.15 -3.31
N ALA A 10 17.13 -6.98 -2.24
CA ALA A 10 17.95 -5.81 -2.02
C ALA A 10 19.28 -6.23 -1.36
N PRO A 11 20.37 -5.45 -1.50
CA PRO A 11 21.57 -5.65 -0.71
C PRO A 11 21.23 -5.63 0.78
N LYS A 12 21.75 -6.60 1.53
CA LYS A 12 21.43 -6.77 2.96
C LYS A 12 21.76 -5.51 3.77
N GLU A 13 22.83 -4.85 3.43
CA GLU A 13 23.30 -3.61 4.06
C GLU A 13 22.38 -2.40 3.84
N ASN A 14 21.46 -2.47 2.88
CA ASN A 14 20.47 -1.43 2.60
C ASN A 14 19.13 -1.67 3.32
N VAL A 15 19.01 -2.81 4.02
CA VAL A 15 17.80 -3.12 4.79
C VAL A 15 17.93 -2.55 6.20
N VAL A 16 17.32 -1.39 6.41
CA VAL A 16 17.25 -0.72 7.72
C VAL A 16 15.91 -1.01 8.39
N ARG A 17 15.95 -1.34 9.68
CA ARG A 17 14.75 -1.54 10.53
C ARG A 17 15.02 -0.93 11.90
N GLU A 18 14.92 0.38 11.95
CA GLU A 18 15.12 1.14 13.18
C GLU A 18 13.78 1.64 13.71
N GLU A 19 13.65 1.66 15.04
CA GLU A 19 12.52 2.31 15.69
C GLU A 19 12.69 3.84 15.61
N PRO A 20 11.65 4.57 15.13
CA PRO A 20 11.67 6.02 15.17
C PRO A 20 11.79 6.55 16.61
N LYS A 21 12.50 7.66 16.76
CA LYS A 21 12.75 8.32 18.04
C LYS A 21 12.18 9.73 18.03
N ALA A 22 11.87 10.26 19.20
CA ALA A 22 11.47 11.65 19.32
C ALA A 22 12.46 12.60 18.61
N SER A 23 11.94 13.59 17.91
CA SER A 23 12.63 14.53 17.02
C SER A 23 13.00 13.99 15.63
N ASP A 24 12.80 12.73 15.32
CA ASP A 24 12.84 12.26 13.94
C ASP A 24 11.75 12.97 13.12
N LEU A 25 12.01 13.14 11.82
CA LEU A 25 11.09 13.83 10.93
C LEU A 25 10.41 12.85 9.98
N VAL A 26 9.15 13.13 9.70
CA VAL A 26 8.39 12.41 8.68
C VAL A 26 8.34 13.27 7.42
N ILE A 27 8.85 12.73 6.34
CA ILE A 27 8.84 13.36 5.02
C ILE A 27 7.80 12.65 4.16
N LEU A 28 6.89 13.43 3.60
CA LEU A 28 5.99 13.02 2.54
C LEU A 28 6.64 13.33 1.20
N LEU A 29 6.71 12.36 0.30
CA LEU A 29 7.26 12.53 -1.03
C LEU A 29 6.37 11.94 -2.10
N GLY A 30 6.45 12.48 -3.32
CA GLY A 30 5.71 12.00 -4.48
C GLY A 30 4.59 12.93 -4.94
N GLY A 31 3.42 12.35 -5.22
CA GLY A 31 2.27 13.09 -5.73
C GLY A 31 1.63 14.03 -4.71
N ARG A 32 0.87 15.00 -5.21
CA ARG A 32 0.08 15.92 -4.37
C ARG A 32 -1.29 15.35 -4.06
N THR A 33 -1.87 15.75 -2.93
CA THR A 33 -3.18 15.28 -2.49
C THR A 33 -4.35 16.03 -3.14
N GLY A 34 -5.43 15.32 -3.38
CA GLY A 34 -6.72 15.83 -3.84
C GLY A 34 -7.84 15.08 -3.12
N ARG A 35 -9.05 15.01 -3.70
CA ARG A 35 -10.16 14.21 -3.19
C ARG A 35 -10.11 12.74 -3.63
N ASP A 36 -8.96 12.31 -4.16
CA ASP A 36 -8.78 10.94 -4.63
C ASP A 36 -8.96 9.95 -3.46
N GLY A 37 -9.72 8.89 -3.68
CA GLY A 37 -9.85 7.79 -2.73
C GLY A 37 -10.57 8.11 -1.42
N ILE A 38 -11.15 9.29 -1.24
CA ILE A 38 -11.92 9.62 -0.03
C ILE A 38 -13.07 8.62 0.12
N GLY A 39 -13.09 7.91 1.25
CA GLY A 39 -14.10 6.88 1.52
C GLY A 39 -13.78 5.50 0.96
N VAL A 40 -12.72 5.29 0.19
CA VAL A 40 -12.33 3.96 -0.35
C VAL A 40 -12.13 2.94 0.77
N ALA A 41 -11.49 3.32 1.88
CA ALA A 41 -11.34 2.43 3.04
C ALA A 41 -12.68 1.91 3.57
N THR A 42 -13.71 2.73 3.58
CA THR A 42 -15.08 2.36 3.98
C THR A 42 -15.82 1.69 2.82
N GLY A 43 -15.65 2.19 1.60
CA GLY A 43 -16.32 1.72 0.39
C GLY A 43 -15.86 0.33 -0.04
N SER A 44 -14.60 -0.03 0.15
CA SER A 44 -14.05 -1.36 -0.19
C SER A 44 -14.69 -2.50 0.61
N SER A 45 -15.31 -2.18 1.75
CA SER A 45 -16.04 -3.14 2.60
C SER A 45 -17.53 -3.22 2.28
N LYS A 46 -18.01 -2.47 1.28
CA LYS A 46 -19.42 -2.44 0.88
C LYS A 46 -19.61 -3.13 -0.47
N GLU A 47 -20.83 -3.65 -0.70
CA GLU A 47 -21.22 -4.16 -2.01
C GLU A 47 -21.21 -3.01 -3.03
N GLN A 48 -20.53 -3.24 -4.15
CA GLN A 48 -20.46 -2.28 -5.25
C GLN A 48 -21.65 -2.48 -6.19
N THR A 49 -22.34 -1.40 -6.51
CA THR A 49 -23.51 -1.36 -7.41
C THR A 49 -23.22 -0.44 -8.59
N GLU A 50 -24.08 -0.46 -9.62
CA GLU A 50 -23.97 0.49 -10.74
C GLU A 50 -24.08 1.96 -10.28
N GLU A 51 -24.80 2.22 -9.21
CA GLU A 51 -24.92 3.55 -8.60
C GLU A 51 -23.60 4.02 -7.98
N SER A 52 -22.72 3.11 -7.55
CA SER A 52 -21.40 3.44 -7.01
C SER A 52 -20.54 4.20 -8.01
N ILE A 53 -20.66 3.92 -9.31
CA ILE A 53 -19.93 4.62 -10.37
C ILE A 53 -20.32 6.10 -10.42
N ASN A 54 -21.61 6.40 -10.24
CA ASN A 54 -22.13 7.76 -10.29
C ASN A 54 -21.83 8.56 -9.02
N THR A 55 -21.84 7.92 -7.87
CA THR A 55 -21.66 8.56 -6.56
C THR A 55 -20.20 8.75 -6.16
N CYS A 56 -19.32 7.84 -6.57
CA CYS A 56 -17.91 7.81 -6.16
C CYS A 56 -16.93 8.07 -7.32
N GLY A 57 -17.40 8.36 -8.52
CA GLY A 57 -16.55 8.49 -9.72
C GLY A 57 -15.47 9.58 -9.62
N ALA A 58 -15.73 10.67 -8.88
CA ALA A 58 -14.75 11.74 -8.66
C ALA A 58 -13.66 11.37 -7.63
N GLU A 59 -13.92 10.37 -6.81
CA GLU A 59 -13.05 9.91 -5.71
C GLU A 59 -12.15 8.75 -6.12
N VAL A 60 -12.30 8.25 -7.35
CA VAL A 60 -11.49 7.14 -7.87
C VAL A 60 -10.01 7.51 -7.86
N GLN A 61 -9.21 6.62 -7.31
CA GLN A 61 -7.76 6.73 -7.35
C GLN A 61 -7.27 6.66 -8.81
N LYS A 62 -6.27 7.49 -9.12
CA LYS A 62 -5.67 7.56 -10.45
C LYS A 62 -4.18 7.35 -10.34
N GLY A 63 -3.68 6.29 -10.98
CA GLY A 63 -2.27 5.98 -11.02
C GLY A 63 -1.44 7.03 -11.76
N ASN A 64 -0.19 7.19 -11.35
CA ASN A 64 0.80 8.04 -12.00
C ASN A 64 2.14 7.29 -12.17
N PRO A 65 2.24 6.39 -13.16
CA PRO A 65 3.44 5.58 -13.38
C PRO A 65 4.76 6.35 -13.47
N PRO A 66 4.82 7.55 -14.06
CA PRO A 66 6.04 8.36 -14.04
C PRO A 66 6.50 8.73 -12.63
N THR A 67 5.59 9.10 -11.74
CA THR A 67 5.91 9.40 -10.33
C THR A 67 6.36 8.14 -9.59
N GLU A 68 5.65 7.03 -9.78
CA GLU A 68 6.03 5.73 -9.22
C GLU A 68 7.45 5.33 -9.64
N ARG A 69 7.78 5.47 -10.92
CA ARG A 69 9.13 5.17 -11.41
C ARG A 69 10.22 6.02 -10.76
N LYS A 70 9.96 7.29 -10.51
CA LYS A 70 10.89 8.19 -9.82
C LYS A 70 11.10 7.75 -8.37
N ILE A 71 10.03 7.39 -7.65
CA ILE A 71 10.09 6.87 -6.29
C ILE A 71 10.93 5.60 -6.26
N GLN A 72 10.69 4.65 -7.17
CA GLN A 72 11.48 3.41 -7.26
C GLN A 72 12.96 3.70 -7.49
N ARG A 73 13.31 4.68 -8.33
CA ARG A 73 14.71 5.08 -8.57
C ARG A 73 15.34 5.65 -7.31
N LEU A 74 14.63 6.55 -6.62
CA LEU A 74 15.08 7.14 -5.36
C LEU A 74 15.37 6.04 -4.31
N PHE A 75 14.44 5.10 -4.11
CA PHE A 75 14.58 4.04 -3.11
C PHE A 75 15.67 3.01 -3.46
N ARG A 76 16.11 2.94 -4.73
CA ARG A 76 17.28 2.16 -5.14
C ARG A 76 18.61 2.82 -4.82
N ASN A 77 18.63 4.10 -4.51
CA ASN A 77 19.83 4.78 -4.08
C ASN A 77 20.20 4.28 -2.68
N GLU A 78 21.38 3.68 -2.57
CA GLU A 78 21.90 3.10 -1.32
C GLU A 78 21.91 4.10 -0.16
N LYS A 79 22.32 5.35 -0.43
CA LYS A 79 22.35 6.41 0.57
C LYS A 79 20.97 6.75 1.09
N VAL A 80 20.00 6.86 0.18
CA VAL A 80 18.59 7.11 0.52
C VAL A 80 18.02 5.96 1.33
N ALA A 81 18.22 4.71 0.88
CA ALA A 81 17.73 3.53 1.57
C ALA A 81 18.22 3.44 3.02
N LYS A 82 19.49 3.82 3.27
CA LYS A 82 20.08 3.82 4.61
C LYS A 82 19.60 4.95 5.52
N MET A 83 19.04 6.04 4.99
CA MET A 83 18.42 7.13 5.79
C MET A 83 17.03 6.77 6.31
N ILE A 84 16.33 5.84 5.66
CA ILE A 84 14.94 5.52 5.97
C ILE A 84 14.88 4.52 7.11
N LYS A 85 14.33 4.93 8.25
CA LYS A 85 14.06 4.06 9.41
C LYS A 85 12.81 3.23 9.21
N ARG A 86 11.74 3.87 8.76
CA ARG A 86 10.43 3.28 8.41
C ARG A 86 9.82 4.02 7.24
N CYS A 87 8.99 3.33 6.49
CA CYS A 87 8.19 3.94 5.43
C CYS A 87 6.85 3.23 5.28
N ASN A 88 5.86 3.97 4.80
CA ASN A 88 4.58 3.47 4.33
C ASN A 88 4.23 4.12 3.01
N ASP A 89 3.50 3.39 2.17
CA ASP A 89 2.82 3.95 1.02
C ASP A 89 1.50 4.63 1.44
N PHE A 90 0.91 5.37 0.53
CA PHE A 90 -0.40 5.97 0.73
C PHE A 90 -1.48 5.12 0.07
N GLY A 91 -2.18 4.36 0.90
CA GLY A 91 -3.39 3.63 0.56
C GLY A 91 -4.58 4.16 1.37
N ALA A 92 -5.50 3.26 1.69
CA ALA A 92 -6.71 3.56 2.43
C ALA A 92 -6.45 4.31 3.74
N GLY A 93 -7.14 5.44 3.93
CA GLY A 93 -7.00 6.30 5.11
C GLY A 93 -5.95 7.40 4.98
N GLY A 94 -5.25 7.50 3.84
CA GLY A 94 -4.37 8.63 3.52
C GLY A 94 -3.31 8.94 4.57
N VAL A 95 -3.13 10.22 4.90
CA VAL A 95 -2.18 10.69 5.93
C VAL A 95 -2.44 10.04 7.28
N SER A 96 -3.72 9.84 7.65
CA SER A 96 -4.09 9.27 8.95
C SER A 96 -3.53 7.87 9.15
N VAL A 97 -3.43 7.07 8.10
CA VAL A 97 -2.89 5.71 8.14
C VAL A 97 -1.42 5.70 7.74
N ALA A 98 -1.08 6.18 6.54
CA ALA A 98 0.29 6.11 6.03
C ALA A 98 1.32 6.75 6.98
N ILE A 99 0.99 7.89 7.58
CA ILE A 99 1.85 8.54 8.57
C ILE A 99 1.51 8.06 9.99
N GLY A 100 0.22 7.98 10.32
CA GLY A 100 -0.24 7.64 11.66
C GLY A 100 0.23 6.30 12.20
N GLU A 101 0.58 5.35 11.32
CA GLU A 101 1.07 4.01 11.71
C GLU A 101 2.59 3.91 11.81
N LEU A 102 3.34 4.94 11.39
CA LEU A 102 4.81 4.88 11.36
C LEU A 102 5.43 4.76 12.76
N THR A 103 4.79 5.37 13.76
CA THR A 103 5.28 5.34 15.14
C THR A 103 4.17 5.65 16.15
N ARG A 104 4.45 5.48 17.43
CA ARG A 104 3.46 5.63 18.51
C ARG A 104 3.08 7.07 18.80
N GLY A 105 4.00 8.01 18.68
CA GLY A 105 3.79 9.42 18.94
C GLY A 105 4.11 10.30 17.74
N LEU A 106 3.14 11.11 17.30
CA LEU A 106 3.26 11.94 16.09
C LEU A 106 2.52 13.26 16.24
N ASP A 107 3.18 14.32 15.81
CA ASP A 107 2.59 15.64 15.56
C ASP A 107 2.62 15.90 14.04
N ILE A 108 1.45 15.83 13.41
CA ILE A 108 1.29 15.98 11.96
C ILE A 108 0.76 17.37 11.66
N ASN A 109 1.43 18.09 10.78
CA ASN A 109 0.98 19.38 10.27
C ASN A 109 0.35 19.22 8.89
N LEU A 110 -0.97 19.21 8.82
CA LEU A 110 -1.74 19.04 7.59
C LEU A 110 -1.60 20.23 6.63
N ASP A 111 -1.24 21.41 7.14
CA ASP A 111 -1.00 22.59 6.28
C ASP A 111 0.23 22.41 5.38
N MET A 112 1.16 21.54 5.80
CA MET A 112 2.37 21.23 5.02
C MET A 112 2.15 20.16 3.96
N VAL A 113 1.01 19.47 3.94
CA VAL A 113 0.71 18.44 2.94
C VAL A 113 0.48 19.09 1.58
N PRO A 114 1.26 18.75 0.55
CA PRO A 114 1.11 19.33 -0.78
C PRO A 114 -0.24 18.97 -1.41
N LYS A 115 -0.92 19.98 -1.94
CA LYS A 115 -2.26 19.86 -2.53
C LYS A 115 -2.24 20.06 -4.03
N LYS A 116 -3.09 19.35 -4.76
CA LYS A 116 -3.32 19.54 -6.21
C LYS A 116 -4.06 20.83 -6.49
N TYR A 117 -4.94 21.25 -5.57
CA TYR A 117 -5.79 22.43 -5.67
C TYR A 117 -6.24 22.88 -4.27
N GLU A 118 -6.71 24.11 -4.18
CA GLU A 118 -7.26 24.67 -2.95
C GLU A 118 -8.70 24.19 -2.69
N GLY A 119 -9.19 24.40 -1.45
CA GLY A 119 -10.56 24.08 -1.04
C GLY A 119 -10.71 22.72 -0.38
N LEU A 120 -9.60 22.02 -0.09
CA LEU A 120 -9.61 20.84 0.77
C LEU A 120 -9.66 21.30 2.24
N ASP A 121 -10.51 20.64 3.03
CA ASP A 121 -10.51 20.81 4.48
C ASP A 121 -9.51 19.85 5.18
N GLY A 122 -9.40 19.99 6.50
CA GLY A 122 -8.45 19.18 7.28
C GLY A 122 -8.80 17.69 7.26
N THR A 123 -10.08 17.33 7.20
CA THR A 123 -10.52 15.94 7.11
C THR A 123 -10.17 15.35 5.76
N GLU A 124 -10.49 16.05 4.68
CA GLU A 124 -10.17 15.62 3.31
C GLU A 124 -8.67 15.42 3.13
N ILE A 125 -7.83 16.32 3.66
CA ILE A 125 -6.37 16.19 3.60
C ILE A 125 -5.90 14.97 4.41
N ALA A 126 -6.51 14.73 5.57
CA ALA A 126 -6.10 13.64 6.47
C ALA A 126 -6.42 12.25 5.94
N ILE A 127 -7.51 12.09 5.16
CA ILE A 127 -8.00 10.77 4.70
C ILE A 127 -7.89 10.53 3.19
N SER A 128 -7.43 11.51 2.42
CA SER A 128 -7.25 11.36 0.97
C SER A 128 -6.17 10.34 0.63
N GLU A 129 -6.46 9.48 -0.33
CA GLU A 129 -5.63 8.37 -0.78
C GLU A 129 -4.94 8.64 -2.11
N SER A 130 -4.56 9.88 -2.40
CA SER A 130 -3.82 10.16 -3.64
C SER A 130 -2.57 9.30 -3.72
N GLN A 131 -2.48 8.52 -4.80
CA GLN A 131 -1.45 7.48 -4.98
C GLN A 131 -0.10 8.03 -5.40
N GLU A 132 0.89 7.13 -5.49
CA GLU A 132 2.29 7.41 -5.76
C GLU A 132 2.85 8.45 -4.80
N ARG A 133 2.56 8.24 -3.51
CA ARG A 133 3.17 8.96 -2.40
C ARG A 133 3.79 7.97 -1.41
N MET A 134 4.84 8.39 -0.76
CA MET A 134 5.45 7.66 0.35
C MET A 134 5.60 8.58 1.55
N ALA A 135 5.44 8.02 2.74
CA ALA A 135 5.84 8.66 3.98
C ALA A 135 7.06 7.93 4.53
N VAL A 136 8.13 8.65 4.82
CA VAL A 136 9.37 8.10 5.35
C VAL A 136 9.77 8.78 6.64
N VAL A 137 10.30 8.01 7.59
CA VAL A 137 10.89 8.55 8.81
C VAL A 137 12.40 8.56 8.65
N VAL A 138 12.99 9.71 8.87
CA VAL A 138 14.45 9.92 8.81
C VAL A 138 14.95 10.65 10.06
N ASN A 139 16.26 10.57 10.36
CA ASN A 139 16.83 11.44 11.37
C ASN A 139 16.67 12.91 10.94
N LYS A 140 16.57 13.78 11.92
CA LYS A 140 16.45 15.23 11.68
C LYS A 140 17.62 15.81 10.87
N GLU A 141 18.81 15.28 11.11
CA GLU A 141 20.04 15.68 10.45
C GLU A 141 20.04 15.29 8.97
N ASP A 142 19.43 14.15 8.62
CA ASP A 142 19.41 13.59 7.28
C ASP A 142 18.32 14.20 6.39
N ALA A 143 17.35 14.88 6.99
CA ALA A 143 16.14 15.36 6.28
C ALA A 143 16.46 16.28 5.10
N LYS A 144 17.40 17.20 5.25
CA LYS A 144 17.79 18.13 4.17
C LYS A 144 18.42 17.39 2.99
N GLU A 145 19.27 16.42 3.27
CA GLU A 145 19.92 15.63 2.25
C GLU A 145 18.92 14.71 1.55
N PHE A 146 18.04 14.05 2.29
CA PHE A 146 16.97 13.25 1.72
C PHE A 146 16.09 14.06 0.75
N ILE A 147 15.70 15.29 1.12
CA ILE A 147 14.92 16.20 0.25
C ILE A 147 15.71 16.57 -0.99
N SER A 148 17.01 16.84 -0.86
CA SER A 148 17.88 17.15 -2.01
C SER A 148 17.98 15.98 -2.99
N LEU A 149 18.18 14.77 -2.50
CA LEU A 149 18.23 13.56 -3.34
C LEU A 149 16.87 13.27 -3.99
N SER A 150 15.78 13.56 -3.30
CA SER A 150 14.44 13.47 -3.90
C SER A 150 14.25 14.44 -5.07
N ALA A 151 14.78 15.67 -4.94
CA ALA A 151 14.73 16.66 -5.99
C ALA A 151 15.56 16.28 -7.24
N GLU A 152 16.64 15.52 -7.09
CA GLU A 152 17.42 14.97 -8.21
C GLU A 152 16.60 14.03 -9.09
N GLU A 153 15.64 13.32 -8.49
CA GLU A 153 14.68 12.48 -9.22
C GLU A 153 13.40 13.25 -9.64
N ASN A 154 13.39 14.58 -9.47
CA ASN A 154 12.23 15.44 -9.72
C ASN A 154 10.99 15.01 -8.90
N LEU A 155 11.20 14.64 -7.63
CA LEU A 155 10.15 14.37 -6.66
C LEU A 155 10.03 15.56 -5.71
N GLU A 156 8.79 15.96 -5.43
CA GLU A 156 8.49 16.87 -4.33
C GLU A 156 8.59 16.07 -3.02
N ALA A 157 9.33 16.59 -2.05
CA ALA A 157 9.50 15.98 -0.74
C ALA A 157 9.45 17.08 0.34
N ILE A 158 8.63 16.90 1.36
CA ILE A 158 8.39 17.91 2.39
C ILE A 158 8.22 17.28 3.76
N VAL A 159 8.75 17.95 4.79
CA VAL A 159 8.51 17.53 6.19
C VAL A 159 7.07 17.89 6.56
N VAL A 160 6.30 16.89 6.97
CA VAL A 160 4.88 17.04 7.34
C VAL A 160 4.59 16.66 8.79
N ALA A 161 5.51 15.96 9.47
CA ALA A 161 5.32 15.58 10.86
C ALA A 161 6.67 15.44 11.59
N GLU A 162 6.57 15.48 12.92
CA GLU A 162 7.66 15.19 13.85
C GLU A 162 7.24 14.04 14.77
N VAL A 163 8.17 13.12 15.02
CA VAL A 163 8.01 12.03 15.97
C VAL A 163 8.12 12.56 17.39
N THR A 164 7.21 12.15 18.25
CA THR A 164 7.16 12.57 19.66
C THR A 164 7.16 11.38 20.61
N ASP A 165 7.48 11.60 21.86
CA ASP A 165 7.38 10.63 22.96
C ASP A 165 6.05 10.62 23.68
N THR A 166 5.05 11.36 23.17
CA THR A 166 3.76 11.58 23.84
C THR A 166 2.81 10.40 23.78
N GLU A 167 3.11 9.37 22.96
CA GLU A 167 2.20 8.26 22.65
C GLU A 167 0.81 8.72 22.20
N ARG A 168 0.79 9.78 21.42
CA ARG A 168 -0.44 10.35 20.87
C ARG A 168 -0.30 10.61 19.38
N LEU A 169 -1.36 10.36 18.63
CA LEU A 169 -1.52 10.85 17.28
C LEU A 169 -2.23 12.20 17.32
N ARG A 170 -1.53 13.24 16.94
CA ARG A 170 -2.07 14.60 16.87
C ARG A 170 -1.97 15.15 15.46
N MET A 171 -3.02 15.81 14.99
CA MET A 171 -3.02 16.49 13.69
C MET A 171 -3.44 17.94 13.88
N PHE A 172 -2.71 18.80 13.21
CA PHE A 172 -2.92 20.26 13.25
C PHE A 172 -3.29 20.75 11.85
N TRP A 173 -4.29 21.61 11.77
CA TRP A 173 -4.72 22.27 10.55
C TRP A 173 -5.12 23.71 10.86
N ARG A 174 -4.55 24.64 10.10
CA ARG A 174 -4.73 26.11 10.29
C ARG A 174 -4.45 26.58 11.73
N GLY A 175 -3.43 25.98 12.33
CA GLY A 175 -3.02 26.30 13.70
C GLY A 175 -3.86 25.66 14.79
N GLU A 176 -4.92 24.95 14.46
CA GLU A 176 -5.77 24.26 15.42
C GLU A 176 -5.48 22.75 15.44
N LYS A 177 -5.59 22.16 16.61
CA LYS A 177 -5.46 20.72 16.78
C LYS A 177 -6.81 20.05 16.52
N ILE A 178 -6.93 19.38 15.36
CA ILE A 178 -8.19 18.75 14.94
C ILE A 178 -8.28 17.26 15.29
N VAL A 179 -7.13 16.61 15.58
CA VAL A 179 -7.07 15.22 16.07
C VAL A 179 -6.14 15.15 17.27
N ASP A 180 -6.55 14.42 18.31
CA ASP A 180 -5.72 14.14 19.49
C ASP A 180 -6.14 12.81 20.12
N LEU A 181 -5.54 11.71 19.64
CA LEU A 181 -5.88 10.35 20.03
C LEU A 181 -4.72 9.70 20.79
N LYS A 182 -5.03 9.00 21.88
CA LYS A 182 -4.05 8.15 22.56
C LYS A 182 -3.75 6.91 21.71
N ARG A 183 -2.49 6.51 21.65
CA ARG A 183 -2.08 5.28 20.95
C ARG A 183 -2.80 4.04 21.49
N GLU A 184 -2.98 3.95 22.81
CA GLU A 184 -3.72 2.87 23.44
C GLU A 184 -5.15 2.71 22.89
N PHE A 185 -5.82 3.82 22.60
CA PHE A 185 -7.15 3.80 21.99
C PHE A 185 -7.10 3.23 20.56
N LEU A 186 -6.12 3.66 19.76
CA LEU A 186 -5.95 3.18 18.39
C LEU A 186 -5.59 1.68 18.35
N ASP A 187 -4.75 1.22 19.28
CA ASP A 187 -4.30 -0.18 19.35
C ASP A 187 -5.45 -1.13 19.73
N THR A 188 -6.49 -0.65 20.38
CA THR A 188 -7.57 -1.47 20.94
C THR A 188 -8.97 -1.13 20.41
N ASN A 189 -9.10 -0.13 19.52
CA ASN A 189 -10.39 0.49 19.17
C ASN A 189 -11.21 0.91 20.40
N GLY A 190 -10.52 1.28 21.49
CA GLY A 190 -11.13 1.69 22.77
C GLY A 190 -11.63 0.56 23.64
N ALA A 191 -11.55 -0.70 23.21
CA ALA A 191 -11.96 -1.87 23.97
C ALA A 191 -11.04 -3.07 23.72
N ARG A 192 -10.58 -3.73 24.79
CA ARG A 192 -9.91 -5.02 24.66
C ARG A 192 -10.94 -6.06 24.28
N GLN A 193 -10.70 -6.74 23.16
CA GLN A 193 -11.54 -7.82 22.71
C GLN A 193 -10.86 -9.16 23.04
N THR A 194 -11.65 -10.10 23.54
CA THR A 194 -11.22 -11.48 23.78
C THR A 194 -12.20 -12.41 23.08
N THR A 195 -11.71 -13.50 22.52
CA THR A 195 -12.54 -14.52 21.92
C THR A 195 -11.97 -15.90 22.24
N ASP A 196 -12.86 -16.86 22.41
CA ASP A 196 -12.49 -18.26 22.52
C ASP A 196 -12.49 -18.90 21.14
N VAL A 197 -11.39 -19.53 20.78
CA VAL A 197 -11.25 -20.22 19.49
C VAL A 197 -11.31 -21.72 19.72
N LYS A 198 -12.33 -22.37 19.15
CA LYS A 198 -12.40 -23.81 19.07
C LYS A 198 -11.83 -24.28 17.74
N VAL A 199 -10.67 -24.92 17.78
CA VAL A 199 -10.07 -25.55 16.61
C VAL A 199 -10.64 -26.95 16.45
N GLU A 200 -11.39 -27.19 15.39
CA GLU A 200 -11.84 -28.53 15.04
C GLU A 200 -10.74 -29.21 14.21
N LEU A 201 -10.52 -30.49 14.50
CA LEU A 201 -9.65 -31.30 13.65
C LEU A 201 -10.23 -31.35 12.24
N PRO A 202 -9.39 -31.29 11.21
CA PRO A 202 -9.87 -31.39 9.83
C PRO A 202 -10.60 -32.74 9.68
N LYS A 203 -11.81 -32.66 9.12
CA LYS A 203 -12.51 -33.87 8.69
C LYS A 203 -11.65 -34.54 7.61
N GLU A 204 -11.70 -35.90 7.56
CA GLU A 204 -10.96 -36.64 6.52
C GLU A 204 -11.17 -36.00 5.16
N TYR A 205 -10.06 -35.70 4.50
CA TYR A 205 -10.10 -35.10 3.15
C TYR A 205 -10.65 -36.19 2.22
N PRO A 206 -11.80 -36.02 1.58
CA PRO A 206 -12.33 -37.02 0.68
C PRO A 206 -11.49 -37.01 -0.63
N LEU A 207 -10.32 -37.64 -0.57
CA LEU A 207 -9.56 -38.00 -1.77
C LEU A 207 -10.19 -39.17 -2.53
N ALA A 208 -11.28 -39.74 -1.99
CA ALA A 208 -12.01 -40.83 -2.61
C ALA A 208 -12.67 -40.33 -3.91
N ILE A 209 -12.09 -40.71 -5.03
CA ILE A 209 -12.74 -40.67 -6.34
C ILE A 209 -13.85 -41.73 -6.25
N GLY A 210 -15.11 -41.28 -6.29
CA GLY A 210 -16.26 -42.20 -6.30
C GLY A 210 -16.12 -43.29 -7.39
N GLU A 211 -16.57 -44.48 -7.11
CA GLU A 211 -16.32 -45.71 -7.91
C GLU A 211 -16.90 -45.69 -9.34
N GLU A 212 -17.84 -44.81 -9.67
CA GLU A 212 -18.37 -44.66 -11.03
C GLU A 212 -18.27 -43.22 -11.51
N VAL A 213 -17.17 -42.88 -12.16
CA VAL A 213 -17.01 -41.59 -12.79
C VAL A 213 -16.78 -41.72 -14.27
N ASN A 214 -17.66 -41.16 -15.09
CA ASN A 214 -17.34 -40.90 -16.48
C ASN A 214 -16.14 -39.93 -16.57
N VAL A 215 -14.96 -40.48 -16.70
CA VAL A 215 -13.69 -39.74 -16.71
C VAL A 215 -13.71 -38.59 -17.71
N LYS A 216 -14.29 -38.81 -18.90
CA LYS A 216 -14.38 -37.78 -19.94
C LYS A 216 -15.24 -36.60 -19.52
N GLU A 217 -16.42 -36.86 -18.95
CA GLU A 217 -17.33 -35.80 -18.49
C GLU A 217 -16.73 -35.03 -17.34
N ARG A 218 -16.14 -35.73 -16.38
CA ARG A 218 -15.48 -35.07 -15.22
C ARG A 218 -14.30 -34.22 -15.68
N TRP A 219 -13.47 -34.72 -16.58
CA TRP A 219 -12.35 -33.99 -17.14
C TRP A 219 -12.82 -32.74 -17.87
N MET A 220 -13.80 -32.86 -18.75
CA MET A 220 -14.39 -31.72 -19.47
C MET A 220 -14.98 -30.70 -18.49
N LYS A 221 -15.70 -31.13 -17.46
CA LYS A 221 -16.23 -30.25 -16.43
C LYS A 221 -15.12 -29.52 -15.69
N THR A 222 -14.07 -30.22 -15.24
CA THR A 222 -12.92 -29.62 -14.55
C THR A 222 -12.23 -28.56 -15.41
N LEU A 223 -12.02 -28.82 -16.69
CA LEU A 223 -11.39 -27.85 -17.60
C LEU A 223 -12.23 -26.59 -17.84
N THR A 224 -13.53 -26.61 -17.55
CA THR A 224 -14.41 -25.45 -17.67
C THR A 224 -14.56 -24.66 -16.36
N GLU A 225 -14.03 -25.17 -15.26
CA GLU A 225 -14.03 -24.45 -13.98
C GLU A 225 -13.11 -23.23 -14.06
N LEU A 226 -13.57 -22.07 -13.55
CA LEU A 226 -12.84 -20.80 -13.66
C LEU A 226 -11.46 -20.82 -13.01
N ASN A 227 -11.30 -21.60 -11.94
CA ASN A 227 -10.01 -21.76 -11.25
C ASN A 227 -9.04 -22.75 -11.93
N VAL A 228 -9.51 -23.47 -12.96
CA VAL A 228 -8.73 -24.43 -13.76
C VAL A 228 -8.52 -23.94 -15.18
N ALA A 229 -9.49 -23.18 -15.71
CA ALA A 229 -9.40 -22.61 -17.04
C ALA A 229 -8.18 -21.68 -17.18
N SER A 230 -7.68 -21.53 -18.41
CA SER A 230 -6.50 -20.70 -18.67
C SER A 230 -6.69 -19.26 -18.21
N GLN A 231 -5.78 -18.77 -17.38
CA GLN A 231 -5.73 -17.38 -16.89
C GLN A 231 -4.92 -16.45 -17.81
N LYS A 232 -4.47 -16.95 -18.97
CA LYS A 232 -3.58 -16.21 -19.89
C LYS A 232 -4.08 -14.81 -20.22
N GLY A 233 -5.37 -14.66 -20.53
CA GLY A 233 -5.94 -13.37 -20.88
C GLY A 233 -5.88 -12.33 -19.75
N LEU A 234 -5.94 -12.75 -18.49
CA LEU A 234 -5.76 -11.87 -17.33
C LEU A 234 -4.28 -11.54 -17.12
N VAL A 235 -3.42 -12.56 -17.12
CA VAL A 235 -1.99 -12.41 -16.87
C VAL A 235 -1.31 -11.51 -17.92
N GLU A 236 -1.69 -11.60 -19.18
CA GLU A 236 -1.11 -10.77 -20.25
C GLU A 236 -1.55 -9.29 -20.17
N ARG A 237 -2.62 -8.97 -19.42
CA ARG A 237 -3.09 -7.60 -19.23
C ARG A 237 -2.43 -6.89 -18.07
N PHE A 238 -1.90 -7.63 -17.11
CA PHE A 238 -1.39 -7.09 -15.85
C PHE A 238 0.09 -7.40 -15.67
N ASP A 239 0.84 -6.45 -15.32
CA ASP A 239 2.12 -6.35 -14.58
C ASP A 239 3.23 -7.36 -14.88
N SER A 240 3.10 -8.23 -15.88
CA SER A 240 4.15 -9.23 -16.19
C SER A 240 5.48 -8.62 -16.65
N THR A 241 5.48 -7.35 -17.06
CA THR A 241 6.68 -6.63 -17.53
C THR A 241 7.04 -5.41 -16.71
N ILE A 242 6.37 -5.18 -15.59
CA ILE A 242 6.61 -4.03 -14.71
C ILE A 242 8.06 -4.00 -14.25
N GLY A 243 8.66 -2.82 -14.33
CA GLY A 243 10.06 -2.60 -13.97
C GLY A 243 11.07 -3.10 -15.01
N SER A 244 10.61 -3.71 -16.11
CA SER A 244 11.46 -4.22 -17.20
C SER A 244 12.55 -5.21 -16.75
N GLY A 245 12.34 -5.89 -15.63
CA GLY A 245 13.28 -6.87 -15.06
C GLY A 245 12.87 -8.32 -15.29
N THR A 246 11.69 -8.56 -15.88
CA THR A 246 11.19 -9.91 -16.10
C THR A 246 12.02 -10.65 -17.15
N VAL A 247 12.66 -11.73 -16.73
CA VAL A 247 13.47 -12.60 -17.59
C VAL A 247 12.59 -13.74 -18.13
N MET A 248 11.71 -14.29 -17.32
CA MET A 248 10.81 -15.38 -17.69
C MET A 248 9.37 -14.89 -17.66
N MET A 249 8.75 -14.86 -18.83
CA MET A 249 7.35 -14.47 -18.97
C MET A 249 6.42 -15.55 -18.39
N PRO A 250 5.21 -15.19 -17.95
CA PRO A 250 4.25 -16.12 -17.35
C PRO A 250 3.84 -17.28 -18.25
N PHE A 251 3.92 -17.07 -19.55
CA PHE A 251 3.66 -18.12 -20.55
C PHE A 251 4.83 -18.25 -21.53
N GLY A 252 5.33 -19.46 -21.66
CA GLY A 252 6.46 -19.82 -22.51
C GLY A 252 6.14 -20.88 -23.56
N GLY A 253 7.19 -21.50 -24.11
CA GLY A 253 7.11 -22.48 -25.17
C GLY A 253 6.94 -21.84 -26.56
N LYS A 254 7.00 -22.68 -27.58
CA LYS A 254 6.95 -22.24 -29.02
C LYS A 254 5.73 -21.35 -29.34
N TYR A 255 4.62 -21.59 -28.68
CA TYR A 255 3.36 -20.89 -28.93
C TYR A 255 2.95 -19.95 -27.79
N ALA A 256 3.82 -19.75 -26.80
CA ALA A 256 3.52 -18.98 -25.59
C ALA A 256 2.20 -19.39 -24.90
N LEU A 257 1.98 -20.72 -24.80
CA LEU A 257 0.77 -21.29 -24.19
C LEU A 257 1.06 -22.09 -22.92
N THR A 258 2.31 -22.38 -22.64
CA THR A 258 2.70 -23.17 -21.47
C THR A 258 2.90 -22.26 -20.27
N PRO A 259 2.12 -22.41 -19.18
CA PRO A 259 2.35 -21.63 -17.96
C PRO A 259 3.76 -21.89 -17.43
N ALA A 260 4.43 -20.81 -17.00
CA ALA A 260 5.72 -20.91 -16.31
C ALA A 260 5.48 -21.28 -14.84
N GLU A 261 6.24 -22.24 -14.34
CA GLU A 261 6.16 -22.68 -12.92
C GLU A 261 7.16 -21.94 -12.02
N GLY A 262 7.77 -20.89 -12.53
CA GLY A 262 8.76 -20.10 -11.81
C GLY A 262 8.73 -18.64 -12.23
N MET A 263 9.47 -17.83 -11.47
CA MET A 263 9.65 -16.40 -11.71
C MET A 263 11.14 -16.10 -11.84
N ALA A 264 11.51 -15.32 -12.83
CA ALA A 264 12.88 -14.83 -13.00
C ALA A 264 12.89 -13.42 -13.62
#